data_fcacd9e4ce6dc135df88c85a6247f994
#
_entry.id   fcacd9e4ce6dc135df88c85a6247f994
#
_cell.length_a   1.000
_cell.length_b   1.000
_cell.length_c   1.000
_cell.angle_alpha   90.00
_cell.angle_beta   90.00
_cell.angle_gamma   90.00
#
_symmetry.space_group_name_H-M   'P 1'
#
loop_
_entity.id
_entity.type
_entity.pdbx_description
1 polymer ?
#
loop_
_entity_poly.entity_id
_entity_poly.type
_entity_poly.pdbx_seq_one_letter_code
_entity_poly.pdbx_strand_id
1 'polypeptide(L)'
;MFKFAHMADIHIGAHKDKRLMELEIQAFNESIDICIKQGVKFIIIAGDFFDKPVPELEQVKKIIEKLIELSQLNIPVYVIYGSHDYSPGQDSMIDLLEAAKLIVKIYNPKSVDGKIRLEM
;
A
#
# COMPACT_ATOMS: atom_id res chain seq x y z
N MET A 1 14.21 -5.63 19.63
CA MET A 1 12.99 -4.82 19.74
C MET A 1 12.18 -4.88 18.47
N PHE A 2 10.89 -5.03 18.61
CA PHE A 2 9.94 -5.15 17.48
C PHE A 2 9.65 -3.75 16.92
N LYS A 3 9.73 -3.58 15.59
CA LYS A 3 9.44 -2.33 14.91
C LYS A 3 8.50 -2.58 13.75
N PHE A 4 7.61 -1.64 13.50
CA PHE A 4 6.78 -1.64 12.29
C PHE A 4 6.69 -0.21 11.74
N ALA A 5 6.32 -0.11 10.47
CA ALA A 5 6.13 1.18 9.82
C ALA A 5 4.66 1.42 9.55
N HIS A 6 4.24 2.65 9.70
CA HIS A 6 2.89 3.09 9.37
C HIS A 6 2.98 4.22 8.36
N MET A 7 2.36 4.03 7.22
CA MET A 7 2.34 5.02 6.14
C MET A 7 0.88 5.36 5.83
N ALA A 8 0.62 6.60 5.47
CA ALA A 8 -0.72 7.05 5.15
C ALA A 8 -0.67 8.10 4.04
N ASP A 9 -1.78 8.22 3.31
CA ASP A 9 -1.96 9.27 2.30
C ASP A 9 -0.84 9.31 1.25
N ILE A 10 -0.47 8.15 0.73
CA ILE A 10 0.60 8.05 -0.27
C ILE A 10 0.19 8.67 -1.60
N HIS A 11 -1.07 8.47 -2.01
CA HIS A 11 -1.66 9.10 -3.20
C HIS A 11 -0.87 8.92 -4.50
N ILE A 12 -0.44 7.71 -4.81
CA ILE A 12 0.22 7.41 -6.08
C ILE A 12 -0.76 7.69 -7.22
N GLY A 13 -0.33 8.48 -8.19
CA GLY A 13 -1.15 8.85 -9.34
C GLY A 13 -1.89 10.18 -9.18
N ALA A 14 -1.60 10.94 -8.12
CA ALA A 14 -2.23 12.22 -7.88
C ALA A 14 -1.86 13.28 -8.93
N HIS A 15 -0.70 13.15 -9.54
CA HIS A 15 -0.19 14.13 -10.49
C HIS A 15 -0.18 13.57 -11.91
N LYS A 16 -0.43 14.44 -12.88
CA LYS A 16 -0.37 14.10 -14.31
C LYS A 16 0.96 14.47 -14.94
N ASP A 17 1.71 15.40 -14.34
CA ASP A 17 3.01 15.80 -14.81
C ASP A 17 4.01 14.68 -14.59
N LYS A 18 4.73 14.32 -15.65
CA LYS A 18 5.66 13.19 -15.64
C LYS A 18 6.74 13.33 -14.56
N ARG A 19 7.23 14.54 -14.36
CA ARG A 19 8.25 14.83 -13.37
C ARG A 19 7.74 14.59 -11.96
N LEU A 20 6.50 15.03 -11.69
CA LEU A 20 5.86 14.84 -10.39
C LEU A 20 5.53 13.37 -10.16
N MET A 21 5.16 12.65 -11.22
CA MET A 21 4.92 11.21 -11.12
C MET A 21 6.19 10.46 -10.72
N GLU A 22 7.33 10.84 -11.31
CA GLU A 22 8.61 10.26 -10.94
C GLU A 22 8.98 10.55 -9.48
N LEU A 23 8.69 11.76 -9.02
CA LEU A 23 8.93 12.14 -7.63
C LEU A 23 8.05 11.34 -6.65
N GLU A 24 6.80 11.06 -7.04
CA GLU A 24 5.92 10.21 -6.24
C GLU A 24 6.54 8.84 -6.02
N ILE A 25 7.02 8.23 -7.09
CA ILE A 25 7.64 6.89 -7.03
C ILE A 25 8.94 6.95 -6.25
N GLN A 26 9.75 7.97 -6.48
CA GLN A 26 11.01 8.14 -5.74
C GLN A 26 10.75 8.26 -4.24
N ALA A 27 9.77 9.06 -3.85
CA ALA A 27 9.42 9.23 -2.43
C ALA A 27 8.95 7.91 -1.82
N PHE A 28 8.14 7.16 -2.55
CA PHE A 28 7.67 5.85 -2.12
C PHE A 28 8.86 4.89 -1.91
N ASN A 29 9.72 4.79 -2.92
CA ASN A 29 10.88 3.91 -2.85
C ASN A 29 11.81 4.27 -1.70
N GLU A 30 12.08 5.55 -1.50
CA GLU A 30 12.92 6.02 -0.40
C GLU A 30 12.30 5.68 0.95
N SER A 31 10.99 5.84 1.09
CA SER A 31 10.28 5.49 2.32
C SER A 31 10.41 4.00 2.62
N ILE A 32 10.26 3.17 1.61
CA ILE A 32 10.39 1.72 1.76
C ILE A 32 11.83 1.35 2.11
N ASP A 33 12.81 1.97 1.46
CA ASP A 33 14.22 1.70 1.76
C ASP A 33 14.56 2.06 3.20
N ILE A 34 14.01 3.15 3.72
CA ILE A 34 14.17 3.51 5.14
C ILE A 34 13.58 2.42 6.03
N CYS A 35 12.40 1.92 5.69
CA CYS A 35 11.77 0.84 6.45
C CYS A 35 12.65 -0.41 6.49
N ILE A 36 13.21 -0.78 5.36
CA ILE A 36 14.10 -1.94 5.26
C ILE A 36 15.33 -1.73 6.12
N LYS A 37 15.94 -0.55 6.03
CA LYS A 37 17.13 -0.21 6.78
C LYS A 37 16.88 -0.22 8.29
N GLN A 38 15.67 0.19 8.71
CA GLN A 38 15.31 0.20 10.13
C GLN A 38 14.92 -1.18 10.65
N GLY A 39 14.87 -2.19 9.81
CA GLY A 39 14.56 -3.55 10.22
C GLY A 39 13.12 -3.75 10.69
N VAL A 40 12.17 -3.09 10.05
CA VAL A 40 10.76 -3.23 10.44
C VAL A 40 10.28 -4.66 10.15
N LYS A 41 9.34 -5.14 10.96
CA LYS A 41 8.77 -6.47 10.80
C LYS A 41 7.61 -6.50 9.82
N PHE A 42 6.89 -5.40 9.70
CA PHE A 42 5.82 -5.26 8.73
C PHE A 42 5.55 -3.78 8.46
N ILE A 43 4.79 -3.52 7.42
CA ILE A 43 4.40 -2.16 7.01
C ILE A 43 2.87 -2.11 6.95
N ILE A 44 2.29 -1.05 7.51
CA ILE A 44 0.87 -0.78 7.39
C ILE A 44 0.70 0.46 6.53
N ILE A 45 -0.10 0.35 5.47
CA ILE A 45 -0.48 1.49 4.63
C ILE A 45 -1.97 1.75 4.90
N ALA A 46 -2.26 2.88 5.53
CA ALA A 46 -3.61 3.22 5.95
C ALA A 46 -4.23 4.21 4.98
N GLY A 47 -5.14 3.72 4.13
CA GLY A 47 -5.91 4.55 3.22
C GLY A 47 -5.11 5.19 2.09
N ASP A 48 -5.81 5.59 1.04
CA ASP A 48 -5.31 6.44 -0.06
C ASP A 48 -3.92 6.08 -0.58
N PHE A 49 -3.68 4.78 -0.84
CA PHE A 49 -2.43 4.32 -1.47
C PHE A 49 -2.36 4.85 -2.90
N PHE A 50 -3.42 4.68 -3.65
CA PHE A 50 -3.52 5.18 -5.02
C PHE A 50 -4.58 6.27 -5.09
N ASP A 51 -4.27 7.32 -5.84
CA ASP A 51 -5.22 8.42 -6.04
C ASP A 51 -6.28 8.07 -7.08
N LYS A 52 -5.99 7.09 -7.95
CA LYS A 52 -6.90 6.61 -8.99
C LYS A 52 -7.08 5.11 -8.85
N PRO A 53 -8.26 4.58 -9.22
CA PRO A 53 -8.46 3.12 -9.27
C PRO A 53 -7.47 2.42 -10.20
N VAL A 54 -7.12 3.08 -11.32
CA VAL A 54 -6.15 2.56 -12.28
C VAL A 54 -5.06 3.59 -12.51
N PRO A 55 -3.94 3.51 -11.78
CA PRO A 55 -2.82 4.44 -11.99
C PRO A 55 -2.05 4.09 -13.28
N GLU A 56 -1.10 4.96 -13.64
CA GLU A 56 -0.27 4.75 -14.83
C GLU A 56 0.53 3.45 -14.72
N LEU A 57 0.60 2.73 -15.83
CA LEU A 57 1.24 1.41 -15.87
C LEU A 57 2.70 1.45 -15.41
N GLU A 58 3.44 2.48 -15.81
CA GLU A 58 4.83 2.64 -15.39
C GLU A 58 4.98 2.77 -13.89
N GLN A 59 4.08 3.53 -13.26
CA GLN A 59 4.08 3.66 -11.80
C GLN A 59 3.76 2.33 -11.13
N VAL A 60 2.76 1.61 -11.65
CA VAL A 60 2.36 0.31 -11.13
C VAL A 60 3.54 -0.66 -11.17
N LYS A 61 4.26 -0.68 -12.28
CA LYS A 61 5.42 -1.56 -12.43
C LYS A 61 6.46 -1.32 -11.34
N LYS A 62 6.78 -0.07 -11.09
CA LYS A 62 7.79 0.28 -10.07
C LYS A 62 7.31 -0.04 -8.66
N ILE A 63 6.02 0.16 -8.39
CA ILE A 63 5.44 -0.21 -7.11
C ILE A 63 5.52 -1.73 -6.91
N ILE A 64 5.18 -2.50 -7.93
CA ILE A 64 5.22 -3.96 -7.87
C ILE A 64 6.66 -4.44 -7.62
N GLU A 65 7.64 -3.87 -8.31
CA GLU A 65 9.04 -4.23 -8.11
C GLU A 65 9.45 -4.03 -6.65
N LYS A 66 9.02 -2.94 -6.05
CA LYS A 66 9.34 -2.65 -4.65
C LYS A 66 8.64 -3.59 -3.67
N LEU A 67 7.39 -3.92 -3.96
CA LEU A 67 6.64 -4.86 -3.14
C LEU A 67 7.22 -6.28 -3.22
N ILE A 68 7.73 -6.66 -4.40
CA ILE A 68 8.42 -7.95 -4.56
C ILE A 68 9.68 -7.98 -3.70
N GLU A 69 10.43 -6.89 -3.68
CA GLU A 69 11.62 -6.77 -2.84
C GLU A 69 11.28 -7.00 -1.37
N LEU A 70 10.20 -6.37 -0.89
CA LEU A 70 9.73 -6.56 0.49
C LEU A 70 9.32 -8.01 0.74
N SER A 71 8.65 -8.62 -0.22
CA SER A 71 8.24 -10.02 -0.11
C SER A 71 9.45 -10.95 0.04
N GLN A 72 10.51 -10.68 -0.72
CA GLN A 72 11.74 -11.46 -0.64
C GLN A 72 12.45 -11.29 0.72
N LEU A 73 12.25 -10.16 1.37
CA LEU A 73 12.80 -9.89 2.69
C LEU A 73 11.88 -10.34 3.82
N ASN A 74 10.74 -10.96 3.48
CA ASN A 74 9.73 -11.42 4.43
C ASN A 74 9.14 -10.28 5.27
N ILE A 75 8.96 -9.12 4.65
CA ILE A 75 8.31 -7.98 5.27
C ILE A 75 6.91 -7.84 4.68
N PRO A 76 5.86 -8.28 5.39
CA PRO A 76 4.50 -8.16 4.85
C PRO A 76 4.00 -6.72 4.86
N VAL A 77 3.17 -6.41 3.88
CA VAL A 77 2.55 -5.09 3.73
C VAL A 77 1.04 -5.26 3.89
N TYR A 78 0.49 -4.61 4.90
CA TYR A 78 -0.95 -4.60 5.18
C TYR A 78 -1.54 -3.29 4.71
N VAL A 79 -2.62 -3.37 3.96
CA VAL A 79 -3.29 -2.17 3.43
C VAL A 79 -4.69 -2.08 4.00
N ILE A 80 -4.97 -0.95 4.63
CA ILE A 80 -6.29 -0.64 5.17
C ILE A 80 -6.95 0.33 4.20
N TYR A 81 -8.16 0.02 3.76
CA TYR A 81 -8.89 0.89 2.83
C TYR A 81 -9.25 2.22 3.47
N GLY A 82 -8.92 3.30 2.76
CA GLY A 82 -9.49 4.61 3.04
C GLY A 82 -10.80 4.78 2.29
N SER A 83 -11.47 5.88 2.54
CA SER A 83 -12.75 6.19 1.89
C SER A 83 -12.63 6.36 0.38
N HIS A 84 -11.44 6.76 -0.09
CA HIS A 84 -11.18 7.00 -1.51
C HIS A 84 -10.69 5.77 -2.26
N ASP A 85 -10.22 4.75 -1.56
CA ASP A 85 -9.72 3.52 -2.18
C ASP A 85 -10.83 2.57 -2.57
N TYR A 86 -12.00 2.73 -1.98
CA TYR A 86 -13.13 1.83 -2.21
C TYR A 86 -14.01 2.37 -3.32
N SER A 87 -14.22 1.55 -4.34
CA SER A 87 -15.11 1.89 -5.46
C SER A 87 -15.97 0.66 -5.74
N PRO A 88 -17.25 0.70 -5.37
CA PRO A 88 -18.14 -0.44 -5.60
C PRO A 88 -18.19 -0.82 -7.08
N GLY A 89 -18.03 -2.09 -7.37
CA GLY A 89 -18.13 -2.59 -8.74
C GLY A 89 -16.91 -2.35 -9.60
N GLN A 90 -15.81 -1.85 -9.04
CA GLN A 90 -14.56 -1.68 -9.76
C GLN A 90 -13.45 -2.48 -9.08
N ASP A 91 -12.69 -3.23 -9.89
CA ASP A 91 -11.49 -3.88 -9.40
C ASP A 91 -10.42 -2.82 -9.23
N SER A 92 -10.02 -2.58 -7.99
CA SER A 92 -8.99 -1.59 -7.72
C SER A 92 -7.61 -2.21 -7.90
N MET A 93 -6.60 -1.37 -8.01
CA MET A 93 -5.21 -1.81 -8.03
C MET A 93 -4.87 -2.56 -6.74
N ILE A 94 -5.48 -2.18 -5.63
CA ILE A 94 -5.30 -2.85 -4.34
C ILE A 94 -5.72 -4.32 -4.44
N ASP A 95 -6.87 -4.59 -5.08
CA ASP A 95 -7.35 -5.96 -5.26
C ASP A 95 -6.39 -6.77 -6.13
N LEU A 96 -5.83 -6.14 -7.15
CA LEU A 96 -4.87 -6.79 -8.04
C LEU A 96 -3.59 -7.17 -7.28
N LEU A 97 -3.09 -6.25 -6.46
CA LEU A 97 -1.89 -6.50 -5.66
C LEU A 97 -2.14 -7.60 -4.63
N GLU A 98 -3.33 -7.68 -4.07
CA GLU A 98 -3.68 -8.76 -3.14
C GLU A 98 -3.73 -10.10 -3.86
N ALA A 99 -4.32 -10.14 -5.05
CA ALA A 99 -4.39 -11.36 -5.86
C ALA A 99 -2.99 -11.87 -6.20
N ALA A 100 -2.03 -10.95 -6.38
CA ALA A 100 -0.64 -11.29 -6.64
C ALA A 100 0.13 -11.63 -5.35
N LYS A 101 -0.52 -11.59 -4.20
CA LYS A 101 0.06 -11.89 -2.89
C LYS A 101 1.18 -10.93 -2.49
N LEU A 102 1.13 -9.71 -3.00
CA LEU A 102 2.11 -8.67 -2.68
C LEU A 102 1.69 -7.84 -1.47
N ILE A 103 0.41 -7.79 -1.17
CA ILE A 103 -0.13 -7.09 0.00
C ILE A 103 -1.20 -7.96 0.65
N VAL A 104 -1.52 -7.62 1.89
CA VAL A 104 -2.65 -8.21 2.62
C VAL A 104 -3.66 -7.10 2.88
N LYS A 105 -4.84 -7.23 2.33
CA LYS A 105 -5.90 -6.26 2.46
C LYS A 105 -6.63 -6.48 3.78
N ILE A 106 -6.80 -5.41 4.56
CA ILE A 106 -7.57 -5.47 5.81
C ILE A 106 -8.91 -4.79 5.55
N TYR A 107 -9.98 -5.56 5.68
CA TYR A 107 -11.33 -5.09 5.43
C TYR A 107 -11.88 -4.33 6.61
N ASN A 108 -13.11 -3.83 6.44
CA ASN A 108 -13.80 -3.02 7.45
C ASN A 108 -13.69 -3.62 8.85
N PRO A 109 -13.30 -2.82 9.83
CA PRO A 109 -13.33 -3.29 11.21
C PRO A 109 -14.77 -3.56 11.63
N LYS A 110 -14.99 -4.70 12.26
CA LYS A 110 -16.29 -5.07 12.79
C LYS A 110 -16.24 -5.05 14.32
N SER A 111 -17.24 -4.44 14.93
CA SER A 111 -17.36 -4.46 16.37
C SER A 111 -18.12 -5.73 16.78
N VAL A 112 -17.47 -6.58 17.54
CA VAL A 112 -18.08 -7.79 18.08
C VAL A 112 -17.82 -7.81 19.58
N ASP A 113 -18.88 -7.86 20.36
CA ASP A 113 -18.81 -7.87 21.83
C ASP A 113 -17.96 -6.70 22.38
N GLY A 114 -18.12 -5.52 21.77
CA GLY A 114 -17.40 -4.33 22.18
C GLY A 114 -15.94 -4.28 21.74
N LYS A 115 -15.49 -5.26 20.97
CA LYS A 115 -14.13 -5.28 20.43
C LYS A 115 -14.17 -5.10 18.93
N ILE A 116 -13.13 -4.44 18.39
CA ILE A 116 -12.99 -4.27 16.94
C ILE A 116 -12.22 -5.46 16.39
N ARG A 117 -12.79 -6.10 15.39
CA ARG A 117 -12.16 -7.23 14.71
C ARG A 117 -11.88 -6.84 13.27
N LEU A 118 -10.66 -7.08 12.82
CA LEU A 118 -10.26 -6.81 11.44
C LEU A 118 -10.33 -8.11 10.64
N GLU A 119 -10.92 -8.05 9.46
CA GLU A 119 -10.94 -9.18 8.52
C GLU A 119 -9.74 -9.08 7.59
N MET A 120 -9.00 -10.17 7.49
CA MET A 120 -7.85 -10.26 6.60
C MET A 120 -8.04 -11.36 5.59
#